data_4c809a8dd7fbf76156d63b3fb524876a
#
_entry.id   4c809a8dd7fbf76156d63b3fb524876a
#
_cell.length_a   1.000
_cell.length_b   1.000
_cell.length_c   1.000
_cell.angle_alpha   90.00
_cell.angle_beta   90.00
_cell.angle_gamma   90.00
#
_symmetry.space_group_name_H-M   'P 1'
#
loop_
_entity.id
_entity.type
_entity.pdbx_description
1 polymer ?
#
loop_
_entity_poly.entity_id
_entity_poly.type
_entity_poly.pdbx_seq_one_letter_code
_entity_poly.pdbx_strand_id
1 'polypeptide(L)'
;MLYVTTRDKTDAFTAPRTLSADRGPDGGLFVPFRMPKLTPDEVLSMSENTFGQNIADILNLFFSAGLTGWDVDFCVGRSPVKQVSMNYRIWVAEMWHNQNWNFRWLEEHLLNRIRGKQGTVTNWGNIAVRIAVLFGIFAEHIKRGTVDFQRPMDVAVMSGDFSGPMAVWYAREMGLPIGVIVCSCNENGGPWDLLHHGQIHTDAVAASTGIPEADFGLPPDLERLVYGTLGFEENQRYCEICRKGRLYVPAEEDADRLRGGLYAAVVSRKRMDGIIRNVSKSAGYYLDPAGAFAYGGLQDYRAKTGETRPALILSEKSPAAAAEIVSGALGLSVKALTELLQKR
;
A
#
# COMPACT_ATOMS: atom_id res chain seq x y z
N MET A 1 10.90 4.44 19.42
CA MET A 1 10.66 3.01 19.07
C MET A 1 11.97 2.36 18.69
N LEU A 2 12.15 1.05 18.98
CA LEU A 2 13.26 0.25 18.50
C LEU A 2 12.84 -0.60 17.29
N TYR A 3 13.80 -0.89 16.45
CA TYR A 3 13.65 -1.69 15.24
C TYR A 3 14.65 -2.84 15.25
N VAL A 4 14.30 -3.91 14.56
CA VAL A 4 15.18 -5.02 14.21
C VAL A 4 15.14 -5.22 12.71
N THR A 5 15.88 -6.17 12.17
CA THR A 5 15.70 -6.58 10.78
C THR A 5 14.93 -7.90 10.68
N THR A 6 14.42 -8.16 9.50
CA THR A 6 13.76 -9.43 9.19
C THR A 6 14.73 -10.63 9.27
N ARG A 7 16.05 -10.38 9.25
CA ARG A 7 17.09 -11.43 9.21
C ARG A 7 17.91 -11.53 10.49
N ASP A 8 17.87 -10.50 11.35
CA ASP A 8 18.50 -10.50 12.67
C ASP A 8 17.59 -9.78 13.68
N LYS A 9 17.26 -10.48 14.77
CA LYS A 9 16.45 -9.93 15.86
C LYS A 9 17.28 -9.58 17.12
N THR A 10 18.59 -9.75 17.06
CA THR A 10 19.49 -9.47 18.18
C THR A 10 19.96 -8.02 18.19
N ASP A 11 20.25 -7.47 17.00
CA ASP A 11 20.65 -6.08 16.86
C ASP A 11 19.44 -5.15 16.83
N ALA A 12 19.45 -4.16 17.72
CA ALA A 12 18.41 -3.14 17.81
C ALA A 12 18.87 -1.83 17.15
N PHE A 13 17.98 -1.26 16.35
CA PHE A 13 18.20 -0.02 15.63
C PHE A 13 17.24 1.06 16.11
N THR A 14 17.69 2.31 16.03
CA THR A 14 16.85 3.48 16.31
C THR A 14 16.10 3.96 15.05
N ALA A 15 15.04 4.72 15.25
CA ALA A 15 14.25 5.30 14.16
C ALA A 15 15.09 6.09 13.12
N PRO A 16 16.07 6.96 13.50
CA PRO A 16 16.92 7.63 12.51
C PRO A 16 17.68 6.69 11.58
N ARG A 17 18.05 5.49 12.04
CA ARG A 17 18.73 4.49 11.21
C ARG A 17 17.82 3.98 10.11
N THR A 18 16.55 3.71 10.39
CA THR A 18 15.57 3.23 9.40
C THR A 18 15.20 4.28 8.36
N LEU A 19 15.43 5.56 8.67
CA LEU A 19 15.26 6.68 7.73
C LEU A 19 16.54 7.04 6.96
N SER A 20 17.64 6.35 7.22
CA SER A 20 18.94 6.58 6.56
C SER A 20 19.41 5.44 5.67
N ALA A 21 18.77 4.27 5.76
CA ALA A 21 19.10 3.10 4.95
C ALA A 21 17.85 2.23 4.73
N ASP A 22 17.77 1.56 3.58
CA ASP A 22 16.66 0.67 3.24
C ASP A 22 16.74 -0.67 3.97
N ARG A 23 17.96 -1.11 4.28
CA ARG A 23 18.23 -2.41 4.87
C ARG A 23 19.24 -2.30 6.02
N GLY A 24 19.19 -3.27 6.90
CA GLY A 24 20.19 -3.45 7.95
C GLY A 24 21.53 -3.98 7.40
N PRO A 25 22.56 -4.05 8.26
CA PRO A 25 23.89 -4.55 7.86
C PRO A 25 23.87 -6.00 7.37
N ASP A 26 22.91 -6.79 7.83
CA ASP A 26 22.64 -8.18 7.46
C ASP A 26 21.86 -8.33 6.13
N GLY A 27 21.51 -7.22 5.51
CA GLY A 27 20.69 -7.14 4.31
C GLY A 27 19.18 -7.37 4.55
N GLY A 28 18.76 -7.54 5.81
CA GLY A 28 17.35 -7.65 6.20
C GLY A 28 16.61 -6.33 6.13
N LEU A 29 15.29 -6.39 6.02
CA LEU A 29 14.41 -5.23 5.99
C LEU A 29 14.13 -4.77 7.43
N PHE A 30 14.10 -3.45 7.66
CA PHE A 30 13.74 -2.93 8.99
C PHE A 30 12.27 -3.18 9.30
N VAL A 31 12.01 -3.64 10.52
CA VAL A 31 10.68 -3.82 11.09
C VAL A 31 10.68 -3.31 12.54
N PRO A 32 9.57 -2.75 13.07
CA PRO A 32 9.46 -2.45 14.48
C PRO A 32 9.67 -3.70 15.33
N PHE A 33 10.47 -3.58 16.39
CA PHE A 33 10.63 -4.69 17.37
C PHE A 33 9.28 -5.12 17.97
N ARG A 34 8.40 -4.13 18.19
CA ARG A 34 7.00 -4.35 18.56
C ARG A 34 6.12 -3.39 17.77
N MET A 35 5.19 -3.92 16.99
CA MET A 35 4.20 -3.11 16.28
C MET A 35 3.26 -2.44 17.29
N PRO A 36 3.04 -1.11 17.22
CA PRO A 36 2.03 -0.43 18.00
C PRO A 36 0.65 -1.03 17.73
N LYS A 37 -0.17 -1.14 18.76
CA LYS A 37 -1.58 -1.54 18.63
C LYS A 37 -2.44 -0.48 19.25
N LEU A 38 -3.48 -0.07 18.55
CA LEU A 38 -4.51 0.84 19.04
C LEU A 38 -5.78 0.03 19.34
N THR A 39 -6.42 0.39 20.42
CA THR A 39 -7.73 -0.17 20.77
C THR A 39 -8.81 0.38 19.84
N PRO A 40 -9.97 -0.28 19.72
CA PRO A 40 -11.11 0.26 18.96
C PRO A 40 -11.49 1.67 19.39
N ASP A 41 -11.47 1.99 20.69
CA ASP A 41 -11.82 3.31 21.21
C ASP A 41 -10.80 4.38 20.79
N GLU A 42 -9.50 4.05 20.80
CA GLU A 42 -8.46 4.95 20.29
C GLU A 42 -8.63 5.22 18.79
N VAL A 43 -8.91 4.18 17.99
CA VAL A 43 -9.18 4.35 16.55
C VAL A 43 -10.44 5.19 16.30
N LEU A 44 -11.52 4.96 17.08
CA LEU A 44 -12.75 5.75 16.96
C LEU A 44 -12.50 7.22 17.33
N SER A 45 -11.74 7.49 18.38
CA SER A 45 -11.41 8.86 18.81
C SER A 45 -10.66 9.66 17.75
N MET A 46 -9.89 8.99 16.86
CA MET A 46 -9.20 9.65 15.75
C MET A 46 -10.16 10.31 14.75
N SER A 47 -11.43 9.91 14.70
CA SER A 47 -12.45 10.55 13.86
C SER A 47 -12.75 12.01 14.27
N GLU A 48 -12.42 12.40 15.49
CA GLU A 48 -12.57 13.77 15.97
C GLU A 48 -11.36 14.67 15.65
N ASN A 49 -10.22 14.07 15.30
CA ASN A 49 -9.00 14.78 14.96
C ASN A 49 -9.04 15.32 13.52
N THR A 50 -8.12 16.26 13.22
CA THR A 50 -7.84 16.63 11.84
C THR A 50 -7.04 15.51 11.14
N PHE A 51 -7.06 15.50 9.81
CA PHE A 51 -6.27 14.56 9.01
C PHE A 51 -4.78 14.65 9.34
N GLY A 52 -4.25 15.89 9.45
CA GLY A 52 -2.85 16.14 9.79
C GLY A 52 -2.50 15.65 11.21
N GLN A 53 -3.40 15.80 12.19
CA GLN A 53 -3.17 15.30 13.54
C GLN A 53 -3.07 13.77 13.56
N ASN A 54 -3.96 13.08 12.87
CA ASN A 54 -3.92 11.61 12.77
C ASN A 54 -2.60 11.11 12.16
N ILE A 55 -2.12 11.77 11.09
CA ILE A 55 -0.81 11.44 10.50
C ILE A 55 0.31 11.68 11.51
N ALA A 56 0.30 12.83 12.21
CA ALA A 56 1.32 13.18 13.20
C ALA A 56 1.37 12.15 14.34
N ASP A 57 0.21 11.77 14.87
CA ASP A 57 0.10 10.81 15.98
C ASP A 57 0.70 9.44 15.58
N ILE A 58 0.34 8.91 14.41
CA ILE A 58 0.87 7.63 13.93
C ILE A 58 2.38 7.70 13.64
N LEU A 59 2.86 8.77 13.00
CA LEU A 59 4.30 8.93 12.74
C LEU A 59 5.10 9.09 14.04
N ASN A 60 4.52 9.73 15.07
CA ASN A 60 5.14 9.83 16.38
C ASN A 60 5.26 8.47 17.09
N LEU A 61 4.31 7.55 16.89
CA LEU A 61 4.45 6.17 17.39
C LEU A 61 5.69 5.48 16.80
N PHE A 62 5.97 5.70 15.51
CA PHE A 62 7.12 5.10 14.83
C PHE A 62 8.44 5.84 15.12
N PHE A 63 8.44 7.16 15.07
CA PHE A 63 9.69 7.93 14.99
C PHE A 63 9.96 8.76 16.24
N SER A 64 8.97 8.93 17.14
CA SER A 64 9.08 9.80 18.33
C SER A 64 9.57 11.21 17.97
N ALA A 65 9.06 11.76 16.87
CA ALA A 65 9.55 12.99 16.25
C ALA A 65 8.91 14.27 16.85
N GLY A 66 7.91 14.13 17.72
CA GLY A 66 7.20 15.27 18.31
C GLY A 66 6.41 16.09 17.27
N LEU A 67 5.95 15.45 16.19
CA LEU A 67 5.14 16.10 15.16
C LEU A 67 3.79 16.51 15.73
N THR A 68 3.29 17.65 15.26
CA THR A 68 1.93 18.13 15.47
C THR A 68 1.15 18.08 14.15
N GLY A 69 -0.18 18.13 14.21
CA GLY A 69 -0.99 18.25 13.00
C GLY A 69 -0.63 19.47 12.17
N TRP A 70 -0.21 20.57 12.82
CA TRP A 70 0.26 21.76 12.12
C TRP A 70 1.55 21.52 11.31
N ASP A 71 2.49 20.73 11.84
CA ASP A 71 3.70 20.37 11.10
C ASP A 71 3.37 19.56 9.85
N VAL A 72 2.41 18.65 9.93
CA VAL A 72 1.93 17.89 8.77
C VAL A 72 1.21 18.79 7.78
N ASP A 73 0.28 19.62 8.23
CA ASP A 73 -0.46 20.56 7.39
C ASP A 73 0.48 21.54 6.67
N PHE A 74 1.55 21.96 7.34
CA PHE A 74 2.58 22.82 6.74
C PHE A 74 3.36 22.09 5.62
N CYS A 75 3.66 20.79 5.79
CA CYS A 75 4.38 20.02 4.78
C CYS A 75 3.53 19.68 3.57
N VAL A 76 2.25 19.31 3.77
CA VAL A 76 1.46 18.62 2.76
C VAL A 76 0.04 19.23 2.56
N GLY A 77 -0.26 20.30 3.29
CA GLY A 77 -1.58 20.91 3.29
C GLY A 77 -2.61 20.18 4.14
N ARG A 78 -3.75 20.81 4.37
CA ARG A 78 -4.81 20.31 5.27
C ARG A 78 -5.58 19.10 4.73
N SER A 79 -5.53 18.86 3.43
CA SER A 79 -6.23 17.77 2.77
C SER A 79 -5.33 17.16 1.70
N PRO A 80 -4.26 16.43 2.11
CA PRO A 80 -3.28 15.89 1.17
C PRO A 80 -3.82 14.72 0.34
N VAL A 81 -4.90 14.10 0.80
CA VAL A 81 -5.57 12.99 0.11
C VAL A 81 -7.04 13.34 -0.13
N LYS A 82 -7.49 13.18 -1.36
CA LYS A 82 -8.89 13.30 -1.72
C LYS A 82 -9.51 11.92 -1.87
N GLN A 83 -10.69 11.73 -1.30
CA GLN A 83 -11.44 10.50 -1.42
C GLN A 83 -12.63 10.72 -2.36
N VAL A 84 -12.59 10.05 -3.51
CA VAL A 84 -13.61 10.15 -4.54
C VAL A 84 -14.48 8.91 -4.53
N SER A 85 -15.79 9.09 -4.37
CA SER A 85 -16.74 7.98 -4.54
C SER A 85 -16.84 7.63 -6.01
N MET A 86 -16.47 6.40 -6.37
CA MET A 86 -16.59 5.88 -7.73
C MET A 86 -17.98 5.29 -7.98
N ASN A 87 -18.56 4.71 -6.94
CA ASN A 87 -19.94 4.25 -6.86
C ASN A 87 -20.37 4.15 -5.39
N TYR A 88 -21.58 3.66 -5.15
CA TYR A 88 -22.19 3.60 -3.81
C TYR A 88 -21.32 2.96 -2.71
N ARG A 89 -20.35 2.09 -3.03
CA ARG A 89 -19.55 1.35 -2.04
C ARG A 89 -18.06 1.26 -2.38
N ILE A 90 -17.59 2.03 -3.35
CA ILE A 90 -16.17 2.02 -3.74
C ILE A 90 -15.67 3.45 -3.77
N TRP A 91 -14.61 3.69 -3.02
CA TRP A 91 -13.90 4.95 -3.00
C TRP A 91 -12.49 4.79 -3.56
N VAL A 92 -11.99 5.85 -4.17
CA VAL A 92 -10.60 5.97 -4.57
C VAL A 92 -9.95 7.02 -3.69
N ALA A 93 -8.88 6.66 -3.02
CA ALA A 93 -8.02 7.61 -2.31
C ALA A 93 -6.98 8.17 -3.28
N GLU A 94 -7.17 9.41 -3.70
CA GLU A 94 -6.23 10.14 -4.55
C GLU A 94 -5.10 10.70 -3.69
N MET A 95 -4.03 9.93 -3.51
CA MET A 95 -2.85 10.32 -2.73
C MET A 95 -2.00 11.38 -3.45
N TRP A 96 -2.40 11.78 -4.63
CA TRP A 96 -1.85 12.82 -5.51
C TRP A 96 -2.77 14.04 -5.66
N HIS A 97 -3.75 14.19 -4.81
CA HIS A 97 -4.86 15.15 -4.92
C HIS A 97 -4.45 16.57 -5.30
N ASN A 98 -3.33 17.05 -4.83
CA ASN A 98 -2.80 18.32 -5.29
C ASN A 98 -2.02 18.06 -6.59
N GLN A 99 -2.36 18.80 -7.67
CA GLN A 99 -1.82 18.59 -9.02
C GLN A 99 -0.29 18.58 -9.11
N ASN A 100 0.39 19.20 -8.16
CA ASN A 100 1.85 19.25 -8.08
C ASN A 100 2.46 18.12 -7.24
N TRP A 101 1.63 17.27 -6.59
CA TRP A 101 2.07 16.32 -5.59
C TRP A 101 1.67 14.91 -5.98
N ASN A 102 2.63 14.03 -5.97
CA ASN A 102 2.40 12.59 -5.96
C ASN A 102 2.68 12.05 -4.56
N PHE A 103 2.35 10.79 -4.33
CA PHE A 103 2.56 10.15 -3.03
C PHE A 103 4.03 10.22 -2.59
N ARG A 104 4.98 10.07 -3.50
CA ARG A 104 6.41 10.17 -3.22
C ARG A 104 6.80 11.55 -2.69
N TRP A 105 6.21 12.61 -3.23
CA TRP A 105 6.43 13.97 -2.73
C TRP A 105 5.91 14.13 -1.29
N LEU A 106 4.73 13.60 -1.00
CA LEU A 106 4.16 13.55 0.36
C LEU A 106 5.12 12.86 1.32
N GLU A 107 5.60 11.66 0.96
CA GLU A 107 6.57 10.90 1.76
C GLU A 107 7.85 11.70 2.00
N GLU A 108 8.45 12.25 0.95
CA GLU A 108 9.70 13.00 1.05
C GLU A 108 9.57 14.20 2.00
N HIS A 109 8.48 14.96 1.92
CA HIS A 109 8.28 16.14 2.76
C HIS A 109 8.09 15.77 4.23
N LEU A 110 7.26 14.79 4.53
CA LEU A 110 7.06 14.32 5.90
C LEU A 110 8.35 13.74 6.50
N LEU A 111 9.04 12.88 5.76
CA LEU A 111 10.28 12.27 6.24
C LEU A 111 11.44 13.26 6.35
N ASN A 112 11.54 14.24 5.47
CA ASN A 112 12.51 15.32 5.58
C ASN A 112 12.24 16.20 6.80
N ARG A 113 10.98 16.45 7.13
CA ARG A 113 10.62 17.15 8.38
C ARG A 113 11.08 16.38 9.60
N ILE A 114 10.84 15.07 9.64
CA ILE A 114 11.27 14.20 10.73
C ILE A 114 12.80 14.15 10.84
N ARG A 115 13.50 14.03 9.71
CA ARG A 115 14.96 13.95 9.65
C ARG A 115 15.68 15.27 9.95
N GLY A 116 15.02 16.38 9.76
CA GLY A 116 15.62 17.73 9.80
C GLY A 116 16.59 18.02 8.65
N LYS A 117 16.61 17.18 7.58
CA LYS A 117 17.44 17.36 6.38
C LYS A 117 16.82 16.64 5.18
N GLN A 118 17.16 17.09 3.97
CA GLN A 118 16.75 16.40 2.74
C GLN A 118 17.42 15.02 2.63
N GLY A 119 16.71 14.09 2.00
CA GLY A 119 17.17 12.74 1.72
C GLY A 119 16.15 11.97 0.89
N THR A 120 16.54 10.79 0.45
CA THR A 120 15.65 9.87 -0.26
C THR A 120 14.71 9.18 0.72
N VAL A 121 13.54 8.80 0.22
CA VAL A 121 12.59 7.96 0.97
C VAL A 121 13.20 6.56 1.14
N THR A 122 13.23 6.07 2.36
CA THR A 122 13.62 4.69 2.63
C THR A 122 12.42 3.76 2.55
N ASN A 123 12.68 2.48 2.35
CA ASN A 123 11.64 1.47 2.26
C ASN A 123 10.74 1.44 3.51
N TRP A 124 11.31 1.48 4.73
CA TRP A 124 10.51 1.58 5.95
C TRP A 124 9.80 2.94 6.09
N GLY A 125 10.46 4.01 5.71
CA GLY A 125 9.85 5.35 5.71
C GLY A 125 8.59 5.41 4.84
N ASN A 126 8.66 4.82 3.64
CA ASN A 126 7.54 4.68 2.73
C ASN A 126 6.35 3.96 3.41
N ILE A 127 6.60 2.79 4.00
CA ILE A 127 5.57 2.01 4.67
C ILE A 127 4.95 2.80 5.83
N ALA A 128 5.78 3.43 6.68
CA ALA A 128 5.30 4.17 7.84
C ALA A 128 4.39 5.37 7.46
N VAL A 129 4.76 6.11 6.41
CA VAL A 129 3.93 7.22 5.91
C VAL A 129 2.61 6.70 5.33
N ARG A 130 2.63 5.59 4.58
CA ARG A 130 1.41 4.98 4.07
C ARG A 130 0.49 4.51 5.18
N ILE A 131 1.02 3.90 6.24
CA ILE A 131 0.24 3.53 7.43
C ILE A 131 -0.41 4.78 8.02
N ALA A 132 0.35 5.85 8.25
CA ALA A 132 -0.18 7.08 8.84
C ALA A 132 -1.29 7.70 7.98
N VAL A 133 -1.12 7.73 6.67
CA VAL A 133 -2.14 8.23 5.72
C VAL A 133 -3.40 7.36 5.76
N LEU A 134 -3.27 6.03 5.85
CA LEU A 134 -4.42 5.13 5.99
C LEU A 134 -5.22 5.42 7.25
N PHE A 135 -4.58 5.71 8.38
CA PHE A 135 -5.27 6.11 9.61
C PHE A 135 -6.06 7.40 9.41
N GLY A 136 -5.49 8.41 8.73
CA GLY A 136 -6.22 9.63 8.37
C GLY A 136 -7.44 9.37 7.47
N ILE A 137 -7.29 8.53 6.44
CA ILE A 137 -8.38 8.15 5.54
C ILE A 137 -9.50 7.41 6.30
N PHE A 138 -9.14 6.42 7.11
CA PHE A 138 -10.11 5.63 7.86
C PHE A 138 -10.84 6.46 8.91
N ALA A 139 -10.15 7.39 9.58
CA ALA A 139 -10.77 8.32 10.51
C ALA A 139 -11.89 9.15 9.84
N GLU A 140 -11.68 9.62 8.61
CA GLU A 140 -12.74 10.30 7.84
C GLU A 140 -13.90 9.37 7.47
N HIS A 141 -13.63 8.11 7.10
CA HIS A 141 -14.69 7.15 6.80
C HIS A 141 -15.49 6.74 8.05
N ILE A 142 -14.84 6.61 9.21
CA ILE A 142 -15.48 6.39 10.50
C ILE A 142 -16.38 7.58 10.83
N LYS A 143 -15.88 8.79 10.72
CA LYS A 143 -16.66 10.03 10.93
C LYS A 143 -17.90 10.11 10.06
N ARG A 144 -17.83 9.64 8.81
CA ARG A 144 -18.95 9.59 7.87
C ARG A 144 -19.91 8.42 8.12
N GLY A 145 -19.60 7.53 9.08
CA GLY A 145 -20.37 6.29 9.33
C GLY A 145 -20.31 5.27 8.18
N THR A 146 -19.32 5.38 7.31
CA THR A 146 -19.11 4.45 6.18
C THR A 146 -18.47 3.14 6.64
N VAL A 147 -17.64 3.22 7.68
CA VAL A 147 -16.85 2.14 8.25
C VAL A 147 -16.98 2.13 9.75
N ASP A 148 -17.06 0.94 10.31
CA ASP A 148 -16.95 0.66 11.74
C ASP A 148 -16.37 -0.75 11.94
N PHE A 149 -16.15 -1.17 13.20
CA PHE A 149 -15.58 -2.48 13.51
C PHE A 149 -16.49 -3.67 13.18
N GLN A 150 -17.79 -3.44 13.00
CA GLN A 150 -18.75 -4.48 12.56
C GLN A 150 -18.88 -4.50 11.03
N ARG A 151 -18.57 -3.38 10.39
CA ARG A 151 -18.58 -3.21 8.93
C ARG A 151 -17.22 -2.70 8.44
N PRO A 152 -16.19 -3.56 8.46
CA PRO A 152 -14.86 -3.17 8.00
C PRO A 152 -14.87 -2.86 6.50
N MET A 153 -13.87 -2.11 6.05
CA MET A 153 -13.66 -1.75 4.65
C MET A 153 -12.58 -2.63 4.04
N ASP A 154 -12.84 -3.19 2.87
CA ASP A 154 -11.80 -3.87 2.09
C ASP A 154 -10.86 -2.83 1.46
N VAL A 155 -9.58 -3.14 1.34
CA VAL A 155 -8.61 -2.26 0.70
C VAL A 155 -7.99 -2.96 -0.49
N ALA A 156 -8.14 -2.37 -1.67
CA ALA A 156 -7.53 -2.87 -2.90
C ALA A 156 -6.31 -2.02 -3.25
N VAL A 157 -5.19 -2.69 -3.55
CA VAL A 157 -3.90 -2.07 -3.80
C VAL A 157 -3.13 -2.86 -4.86
N MET A 158 -2.38 -2.17 -5.73
CA MET A 158 -1.42 -2.82 -6.62
C MET A 158 -0.30 -3.44 -5.80
N SER A 159 0.09 -4.67 -6.13
CA SER A 159 1.16 -5.39 -5.40
C SER A 159 2.50 -4.66 -5.49
N GLY A 160 2.94 -4.33 -6.69
CA GLY A 160 4.25 -3.70 -6.91
C GLY A 160 5.38 -4.44 -6.20
N ASP A 161 6.23 -3.68 -5.51
CA ASP A 161 7.27 -4.19 -4.62
C ASP A 161 6.75 -4.82 -3.32
N PHE A 162 5.44 -4.86 -3.15
CA PHE A 162 4.67 -5.32 -1.98
C PHE A 162 4.69 -4.38 -0.77
N SER A 163 5.34 -3.22 -0.83
CA SER A 163 5.33 -2.24 0.26
C SER A 163 3.94 -1.65 0.52
N GLY A 164 3.14 -1.42 -0.55
CA GLY A 164 1.75 -0.98 -0.45
C GLY A 164 0.86 -1.98 0.32
N PRO A 165 0.76 -3.25 -0.10
CA PRO A 165 0.06 -4.29 0.66
C PRO A 165 0.55 -4.42 2.10
N MET A 166 1.87 -4.33 2.36
CA MET A 166 2.42 -4.38 3.71
C MET A 166 1.99 -3.20 4.57
N ALA A 167 1.91 -2.00 4.02
CA ALA A 167 1.40 -0.84 4.75
C ALA A 167 -0.06 -1.03 5.18
N VAL A 168 -0.90 -1.58 4.29
CA VAL A 168 -2.30 -1.91 4.61
C VAL A 168 -2.38 -3.03 5.66
N TRP A 169 -1.54 -4.05 5.53
CA TRP A 169 -1.46 -5.16 6.48
C TRP A 169 -1.05 -4.67 7.87
N TYR A 170 -0.01 -3.84 7.97
CA TYR A 170 0.40 -3.24 9.25
C TYR A 170 -0.68 -2.34 9.84
N ALA A 171 -1.34 -1.54 9.03
CA ALA A 171 -2.43 -0.68 9.50
C ALA A 171 -3.59 -1.50 10.10
N ARG A 172 -3.91 -2.66 9.50
CA ARG A 172 -4.88 -3.62 10.04
C ARG A 172 -4.40 -4.23 11.37
N GLU A 173 -3.13 -4.68 11.43
CA GLU A 173 -2.54 -5.24 12.65
C GLU A 173 -2.43 -4.20 13.78
N MET A 174 -2.35 -2.92 13.44
CA MET A 174 -2.38 -1.80 14.39
C MET A 174 -3.79 -1.48 14.89
N GLY A 175 -4.84 -2.01 14.28
CA GLY A 175 -6.21 -1.89 14.76
C GLY A 175 -7.19 -1.21 13.82
N LEU A 176 -6.82 -0.81 12.60
CA LEU A 176 -7.81 -0.27 11.65
C LEU A 176 -8.84 -1.34 11.25
N PRO A 177 -10.12 -0.98 11.12
CA PRO A 177 -11.19 -1.89 10.70
C PRO A 177 -11.09 -2.20 9.20
N ILE A 178 -9.99 -2.85 8.80
CA ILE A 178 -9.74 -3.32 7.45
C ILE A 178 -10.21 -4.77 7.33
N GLY A 179 -11.04 -5.02 6.33
CA GLY A 179 -11.51 -6.35 5.96
C GLY A 179 -10.45 -7.15 5.20
N VAL A 180 -10.73 -7.46 3.95
CA VAL A 180 -9.76 -8.14 3.07
C VAL A 180 -8.86 -7.12 2.38
N ILE A 181 -7.58 -7.46 2.28
CA ILE A 181 -6.58 -6.73 1.50
C ILE A 181 -6.50 -7.41 0.13
N VAL A 182 -6.93 -6.73 -0.90
CA VAL A 182 -6.88 -7.24 -2.27
C VAL A 182 -5.59 -6.77 -2.92
N CYS A 183 -4.65 -7.69 -3.11
CA CYS A 183 -3.34 -7.45 -3.71
C CYS A 183 -3.39 -7.80 -5.20
N SER A 184 -3.26 -6.82 -6.08
CA SER A 184 -3.35 -7.04 -7.52
C SER A 184 -1.98 -6.94 -8.18
N CYS A 185 -1.51 -8.01 -8.79
CA CYS A 185 -0.30 -8.05 -9.60
C CYS A 185 -0.62 -8.12 -11.09
N ASN A 186 0.39 -7.86 -11.92
CA ASN A 186 0.31 -8.09 -13.36
C ASN A 186 0.63 -9.57 -13.68
N GLU A 187 0.89 -9.86 -14.95
CA GLU A 187 1.16 -11.20 -15.47
C GLU A 187 2.41 -11.86 -14.86
N ASN A 188 3.26 -11.11 -14.14
CA ASN A 188 4.43 -11.68 -13.45
C ASN A 188 4.05 -12.55 -12.24
N GLY A 189 2.90 -12.32 -11.62
CA GLY A 189 2.18 -13.30 -10.79
C GLY A 189 2.77 -13.66 -9.42
N GLY A 190 3.97 -13.21 -9.06
CA GLY A 190 4.67 -13.71 -7.85
C GLY A 190 3.85 -13.74 -6.56
N PRO A 191 3.24 -12.64 -6.10
CA PRO A 191 2.38 -12.66 -4.92
C PRO A 191 1.14 -13.55 -5.09
N TRP A 192 0.61 -13.65 -6.29
CA TRP A 192 -0.53 -14.52 -6.59
C TRP A 192 -0.15 -16.00 -6.46
N ASP A 193 1.03 -16.40 -6.97
CA ASP A 193 1.52 -17.77 -6.84
C ASP A 193 1.66 -18.17 -5.35
N LEU A 194 2.25 -17.30 -4.53
CA LEU A 194 2.39 -17.56 -3.10
C LEU A 194 1.04 -17.66 -2.39
N LEU A 195 0.15 -16.69 -2.62
CA LEU A 195 -1.11 -16.60 -1.88
C LEU A 195 -2.20 -17.51 -2.44
N HIS A 196 -2.14 -17.90 -3.71
CA HIS A 196 -3.14 -18.77 -4.34
C HIS A 196 -2.70 -20.23 -4.41
N HIS A 197 -1.46 -20.48 -4.82
CA HIS A 197 -0.90 -21.82 -4.96
C HIS A 197 -0.07 -22.28 -3.76
N GLY A 198 0.22 -21.39 -2.81
CA GLY A 198 1.05 -21.71 -1.65
C GLY A 198 2.52 -21.94 -2.00
N GLN A 199 3.01 -21.40 -3.10
CA GLN A 199 4.40 -21.54 -3.52
C GLN A 199 4.86 -20.35 -4.36
N ILE A 200 6.16 -20.08 -4.39
CA ILE A 200 6.73 -19.02 -5.25
C ILE A 200 8.13 -19.40 -5.73
N HIS A 201 8.39 -19.17 -7.02
CA HIS A 201 9.72 -19.25 -7.59
C HIS A 201 10.53 -18.02 -7.21
N THR A 202 11.61 -18.19 -6.45
CA THR A 202 12.41 -17.08 -5.93
C THR A 202 13.46 -16.55 -6.92
N ASP A 203 13.65 -17.22 -8.03
CA ASP A 203 14.46 -16.83 -9.19
C ASP A 203 13.63 -16.26 -10.34
N ALA A 204 12.33 -16.01 -10.13
CA ALA A 204 11.45 -15.48 -11.15
C ALA A 204 11.92 -14.08 -11.62
N VAL A 205 12.23 -14.01 -12.90
CA VAL A 205 12.59 -12.74 -13.56
C VAL A 205 11.33 -12.08 -14.08
N ALA A 206 11.11 -10.84 -13.69
CA ALA A 206 9.96 -10.10 -14.17
C ALA A 206 10.04 -9.81 -15.66
N ALA A 207 8.98 -10.14 -16.39
CA ALA A 207 8.80 -9.68 -17.77
C ALA A 207 8.31 -8.22 -17.76
N SER A 208 8.80 -7.40 -18.68
CA SER A 208 8.32 -6.02 -18.81
C SER A 208 6.93 -5.98 -19.43
N THR A 209 5.98 -5.41 -18.70
CA THR A 209 4.62 -5.12 -19.19
C THR A 209 4.45 -3.67 -19.63
N GLY A 210 5.51 -2.86 -19.52
CA GLY A 210 5.49 -1.42 -19.75
C GLY A 210 4.95 -0.63 -18.55
N ILE A 211 4.87 -1.28 -17.37
CA ILE A 211 4.50 -0.65 -16.10
C ILE A 211 5.54 -1.09 -15.06
N PRO A 212 6.70 -0.41 -15.00
CA PRO A 212 7.82 -0.83 -14.16
C PRO A 212 7.45 -1.00 -12.68
N GLU A 213 6.50 -0.22 -12.18
CA GLU A 213 6.04 -0.29 -10.79
C GLU A 213 5.23 -1.56 -10.48
N ALA A 214 4.76 -2.27 -11.51
CA ALA A 214 4.05 -3.55 -11.37
C ALA A 214 4.93 -4.75 -11.75
N ASP A 215 6.10 -4.52 -12.40
CA ASP A 215 6.94 -5.56 -12.97
C ASP A 215 7.87 -6.19 -11.92
N PHE A 216 7.31 -7.03 -11.05
CA PHE A 216 8.03 -7.79 -10.04
C PHE A 216 7.73 -9.28 -10.16
N GLY A 217 8.77 -10.10 -10.34
CA GLY A 217 8.66 -11.56 -10.23
C GLY A 217 8.69 -12.01 -8.77
N LEU A 218 9.64 -11.47 -7.99
CA LEU A 218 9.73 -11.66 -6.54
C LEU A 218 9.75 -10.30 -5.84
N PRO A 219 8.60 -9.79 -5.39
CA PRO A 219 8.55 -8.53 -4.65
C PRO A 219 9.34 -8.58 -3.35
N PRO A 220 10.21 -7.59 -3.07
CA PRO A 220 11.10 -7.62 -1.91
C PRO A 220 10.36 -7.61 -0.56
N ASP A 221 9.22 -6.94 -0.47
CA ASP A 221 8.46 -6.84 0.76
C ASP A 221 7.62 -8.10 1.11
N LEU A 222 7.61 -9.13 0.26
CA LEU A 222 7.13 -10.47 0.66
C LEU A 222 7.94 -11.04 1.83
N GLU A 223 9.21 -10.66 1.97
CA GLU A 223 10.03 -11.02 3.14
C GLU A 223 9.39 -10.51 4.45
N ARG A 224 8.79 -9.29 4.45
CA ARG A 224 8.06 -8.78 5.63
C ARG A 224 6.77 -9.54 5.90
N LEU A 225 6.06 -9.96 4.85
CA LEU A 225 4.85 -10.76 5.02
C LEU A 225 5.17 -12.11 5.67
N VAL A 226 6.20 -12.79 5.18
CA VAL A 226 6.66 -14.08 5.75
C VAL A 226 7.10 -13.87 7.20
N TYR A 227 7.95 -12.86 7.46
CA TYR A 227 8.41 -12.54 8.82
C TYR A 227 7.26 -12.21 9.76
N GLY A 228 6.36 -11.32 9.36
CA GLY A 228 5.27 -10.85 10.20
C GLY A 228 4.19 -11.90 10.49
N THR A 229 3.97 -12.81 9.54
CA THR A 229 2.93 -13.85 9.64
C THR A 229 3.46 -15.15 10.23
N LEU A 230 4.64 -15.59 9.79
CA LEU A 230 5.18 -16.92 10.12
C LEU A 230 6.31 -16.85 11.15
N GLY A 231 6.87 -15.69 11.38
CA GLY A 231 7.91 -15.48 12.36
C GLY A 231 9.32 -15.58 11.79
N PHE A 232 10.29 -15.44 12.70
CA PHE A 232 11.70 -15.30 12.36
C PHE A 232 12.29 -16.56 11.73
N GLU A 233 12.02 -17.72 12.30
CA GLU A 233 12.61 -19.02 11.88
C GLU A 233 12.19 -19.37 10.44
N GLU A 234 10.91 -19.24 10.12
CA GLU A 234 10.43 -19.50 8.77
C GLU A 234 10.94 -18.43 7.78
N ASN A 235 11.07 -17.19 8.22
CA ASN A 235 11.67 -16.14 7.38
C ASN A 235 13.15 -16.42 7.09
N GLN A 236 13.92 -17.01 8.02
CA GLN A 236 15.29 -17.44 7.76
C GLN A 236 15.32 -18.50 6.65
N ARG A 237 14.41 -19.49 6.73
CA ARG A 237 14.26 -20.52 5.68
C ARG A 237 13.89 -19.91 4.33
N TYR A 238 12.93 -18.97 4.30
CA TYR A 238 12.55 -18.22 3.11
C TYR A 238 13.75 -17.49 2.49
N CYS A 239 14.50 -16.72 3.29
CA CYS A 239 15.67 -15.98 2.85
C CYS A 239 16.79 -16.88 2.32
N GLU A 240 16.98 -18.06 2.92
CA GLU A 240 17.95 -19.04 2.44
C GLU A 240 17.54 -19.60 1.07
N ILE A 241 16.27 -19.92 0.88
CA ILE A 241 15.70 -20.38 -0.39
C ILE A 241 15.85 -19.29 -1.47
N CYS A 242 15.55 -18.02 -1.14
CA CYS A 242 15.73 -16.88 -2.03
C CYS A 242 17.20 -16.74 -2.49
N ARG A 243 18.16 -16.87 -1.59
CA ARG A 243 19.60 -16.82 -1.94
C ARG A 243 20.04 -17.93 -2.90
N LYS A 244 19.34 -19.07 -2.87
CA LYS A 244 19.61 -20.23 -3.73
C LYS A 244 18.81 -20.21 -5.04
N GLY A 245 17.91 -19.26 -5.23
CA GLY A 245 17.04 -19.18 -6.41
C GLY A 245 16.18 -20.45 -6.57
N ARG A 246 15.49 -20.88 -5.52
CA ARG A 246 14.71 -22.12 -5.52
C ARG A 246 13.23 -21.84 -5.29
N LEU A 247 12.41 -22.87 -5.47
CA LEU A 247 10.99 -22.82 -5.14
C LEU A 247 10.82 -22.78 -3.63
N TYR A 248 10.16 -21.74 -3.13
CA TYR A 248 9.71 -21.65 -1.75
C TYR A 248 8.30 -22.24 -1.64
N VAL A 249 8.15 -23.20 -0.75
CA VAL A 249 6.87 -23.84 -0.41
C VAL A 249 6.77 -23.86 1.12
N PRO A 250 5.95 -23.04 1.75
CA PRO A 250 5.64 -23.13 3.17
C PRO A 250 4.84 -24.40 3.46
N ALA A 251 4.76 -24.81 4.73
CA ALA A 251 3.81 -25.83 5.14
C ALA A 251 2.37 -25.39 4.82
N GLU A 252 1.44 -26.33 4.66
CA GLU A 252 0.05 -26.02 4.29
C GLU A 252 -0.61 -25.06 5.30
N GLU A 253 -0.41 -25.32 6.60
CA GLU A 253 -0.89 -24.46 7.68
C GLU A 253 -0.30 -23.04 7.60
N ASP A 254 0.97 -22.91 7.27
CA ASP A 254 1.64 -21.63 7.09
C ASP A 254 1.17 -20.90 5.82
N ALA A 255 0.89 -21.64 4.75
CA ALA A 255 0.28 -21.08 3.55
C ALA A 255 -1.11 -20.48 3.86
N ASP A 256 -1.91 -21.14 4.69
CA ASP A 256 -3.20 -20.63 5.14
C ASP A 256 -3.06 -19.37 6.01
N ARG A 257 -2.06 -19.34 6.88
CA ARG A 257 -1.74 -18.13 7.67
C ARG A 257 -1.34 -16.97 6.79
N LEU A 258 -0.52 -17.20 5.75
CA LEU A 258 -0.15 -16.16 4.78
C LEU A 258 -1.37 -15.61 4.02
N ARG A 259 -2.35 -16.46 3.70
CA ARG A 259 -3.61 -16.05 3.05
C ARG A 259 -4.52 -15.24 3.97
N GLY A 260 -4.32 -15.30 5.29
CA GLY A 260 -5.21 -14.73 6.30
C GLY A 260 -5.58 -13.25 6.08
N GLY A 261 -6.77 -13.01 5.49
CA GLY A 261 -7.25 -11.67 5.16
C GLY A 261 -6.57 -10.99 3.97
N LEU A 262 -5.83 -11.76 3.15
CA LEU A 262 -5.25 -11.35 1.89
C LEU A 262 -5.94 -12.08 0.73
N TYR A 263 -6.17 -11.38 -0.36
CA TYR A 263 -6.63 -11.96 -1.62
C TYR A 263 -5.71 -11.47 -2.74
N ALA A 264 -5.08 -12.36 -3.46
CA ALA A 264 -4.27 -11.98 -4.60
C ALA A 264 -5.04 -12.18 -5.91
N ALA A 265 -4.84 -11.28 -6.86
CA ALA A 265 -5.42 -11.34 -8.20
C ALA A 265 -4.37 -11.00 -9.26
N VAL A 266 -4.49 -11.63 -10.44
CA VAL A 266 -3.71 -11.26 -11.62
C VAL A 266 -4.59 -10.45 -12.55
N VAL A 267 -4.15 -9.24 -12.86
CA VAL A 267 -4.81 -8.34 -13.82
C VAL A 267 -3.85 -8.09 -14.98
N SER A 268 -4.20 -8.58 -16.16
CA SER A 268 -3.34 -8.39 -17.33
C SER A 268 -3.31 -6.92 -17.78
N ARG A 269 -2.23 -6.53 -18.46
CA ARG A 269 -2.10 -5.20 -19.07
C ARG A 269 -3.33 -4.87 -19.93
N LYS A 270 -3.76 -5.79 -20.80
CA LYS A 270 -4.95 -5.61 -21.64
C LYS A 270 -6.22 -5.36 -20.83
N ARG A 271 -6.38 -6.10 -19.72
CA ARG A 271 -7.53 -5.93 -18.83
C ARG A 271 -7.47 -4.60 -18.09
N MET A 272 -6.31 -4.17 -17.63
CA MET A 272 -6.09 -2.86 -17.01
C MET A 272 -6.50 -1.73 -17.96
N ASP A 273 -6.07 -1.75 -19.22
CA ASP A 273 -6.48 -0.76 -20.23
C ASP A 273 -8.00 -0.75 -20.44
N GLY A 274 -8.63 -1.93 -20.44
CA GLY A 274 -10.08 -2.08 -20.50
C GLY A 274 -10.79 -1.48 -19.29
N ILE A 275 -10.25 -1.66 -18.10
CA ILE A 275 -10.78 -1.09 -16.84
C ILE A 275 -10.72 0.44 -16.88
N ILE A 276 -9.58 1.03 -17.24
CA ILE A 276 -9.44 2.50 -17.38
C ILE A 276 -10.53 3.05 -18.31
N ARG A 277 -10.71 2.43 -19.46
CA ARG A 277 -11.73 2.82 -20.45
C ARG A 277 -13.15 2.66 -19.92
N ASN A 278 -13.46 1.57 -19.27
CA ASN A 278 -14.82 1.30 -18.79
C ASN A 278 -15.19 2.21 -17.62
N VAL A 279 -14.29 2.43 -16.68
CA VAL A 279 -14.50 3.32 -15.53
C VAL A 279 -14.67 4.77 -16.00
N SER A 280 -13.90 5.21 -17.00
CA SER A 280 -14.07 6.56 -17.56
C SER A 280 -15.45 6.77 -18.15
N LYS A 281 -16.02 5.75 -18.82
CA LYS A 281 -17.35 5.81 -19.43
C LYS A 281 -18.49 5.68 -18.41
N SER A 282 -18.36 4.79 -17.43
CA SER A 282 -19.45 4.47 -16.50
C SER A 282 -19.50 5.38 -15.29
N ALA A 283 -18.35 5.82 -14.79
CA ALA A 283 -18.23 6.64 -13.58
C ALA A 283 -17.67 8.06 -13.85
N GLY A 284 -17.28 8.36 -15.09
CA GLY A 284 -16.61 9.63 -15.41
C GLY A 284 -15.28 9.80 -14.70
N TYR A 285 -14.68 8.72 -14.19
CA TYR A 285 -13.45 8.74 -13.39
C TYR A 285 -12.27 8.18 -14.20
N TYR A 286 -11.13 8.85 -14.13
CA TYR A 286 -9.90 8.41 -14.80
C TYR A 286 -8.96 7.76 -13.78
N LEU A 287 -8.87 6.43 -13.83
CA LEU A 287 -7.93 5.68 -12.99
C LEU A 287 -6.50 5.79 -13.55
N ASP A 288 -5.53 5.90 -12.62
CA ASP A 288 -4.14 5.58 -12.93
C ASP A 288 -3.94 4.05 -13.08
N PRO A 289 -2.81 3.59 -13.62
CA PRO A 289 -2.56 2.15 -13.77
C PRO A 289 -2.66 1.38 -12.44
N ALA A 290 -2.10 1.90 -11.33
CA ALA A 290 -2.15 1.24 -10.04
C ALA A 290 -3.58 1.09 -9.52
N GLY A 291 -4.39 2.17 -9.63
CA GLY A 291 -5.81 2.12 -9.30
C GLY A 291 -6.60 1.16 -10.18
N ALA A 292 -6.24 1.04 -11.46
CA ALA A 292 -6.90 0.10 -12.38
C ALA A 292 -6.55 -1.36 -12.06
N PHE A 293 -5.30 -1.67 -11.69
CA PHE A 293 -4.92 -3.00 -11.17
C PHE A 293 -5.71 -3.32 -9.89
N ALA A 294 -5.71 -2.41 -8.93
CA ALA A 294 -6.41 -2.58 -7.67
C ALA A 294 -7.91 -2.82 -7.87
N TYR A 295 -8.54 -2.03 -8.75
CA TYR A 295 -9.96 -2.21 -9.08
C TYR A 295 -10.25 -3.54 -9.77
N GLY A 296 -9.39 -3.97 -10.69
CA GLY A 296 -9.52 -5.27 -11.37
C GLY A 296 -9.48 -6.44 -10.39
N GLY A 297 -8.56 -6.43 -9.44
CA GLY A 297 -8.49 -7.44 -8.39
C GLY A 297 -9.69 -7.41 -7.45
N LEU A 298 -10.20 -6.21 -7.11
CA LEU A 298 -11.43 -6.08 -6.33
C LEU A 298 -12.64 -6.67 -7.05
N GLN A 299 -12.72 -6.49 -8.37
CA GLN A 299 -13.78 -7.13 -9.18
C GLN A 299 -13.70 -8.66 -9.13
N ASP A 300 -12.49 -9.23 -9.23
CA ASP A 300 -12.28 -10.68 -9.14
C ASP A 300 -12.62 -11.22 -7.76
N TYR A 301 -12.17 -10.55 -6.71
CA TYR A 301 -12.51 -10.89 -5.34
C TYR A 301 -14.02 -10.94 -5.14
N ARG A 302 -14.73 -9.88 -5.54
CA ARG A 302 -16.18 -9.79 -5.41
C ARG A 302 -16.92 -10.82 -6.25
N ALA A 303 -16.47 -11.06 -7.46
CA ALA A 303 -17.07 -12.07 -8.36
C ALA A 303 -16.92 -13.49 -7.77
N LYS A 304 -15.79 -13.78 -7.12
CA LYS A 304 -15.52 -15.09 -6.52
C LYS A 304 -16.24 -15.31 -5.21
N THR A 305 -16.37 -14.27 -4.38
CA THR A 305 -16.86 -14.40 -3.00
C THR A 305 -18.29 -13.92 -2.79
N GLY A 306 -18.83 -13.12 -3.69
CA GLY A 306 -20.11 -12.43 -3.50
C GLY A 306 -20.04 -11.25 -2.50
N GLU A 307 -18.84 -10.89 -2.00
CA GLU A 307 -18.65 -9.84 -1.00
C GLU A 307 -19.01 -8.46 -1.57
N THR A 308 -19.69 -7.66 -0.74
CA THR A 308 -20.18 -6.32 -1.11
C THR A 308 -19.82 -5.24 -0.09
N ARG A 309 -18.89 -5.51 0.82
CA ARG A 309 -18.42 -4.51 1.79
C ARG A 309 -17.94 -3.24 1.10
N PRO A 310 -17.94 -2.10 1.82
CA PRO A 310 -17.24 -0.92 1.36
C PRO A 310 -15.80 -1.25 0.97
N ALA A 311 -15.29 -0.61 -0.07
CA ALA A 311 -13.91 -0.83 -0.50
C ALA A 311 -13.21 0.48 -0.83
N LEU A 312 -11.93 0.54 -0.50
CA LEU A 312 -11.01 1.63 -0.80
C LEU A 312 -9.98 1.16 -1.84
N ILE A 313 -9.83 1.92 -2.91
CA ILE A 313 -8.76 1.74 -3.89
C ILE A 313 -7.68 2.78 -3.60
N LEU A 314 -6.43 2.34 -3.47
CA LEU A 314 -5.31 3.27 -3.33
C LEU A 314 -4.79 3.67 -4.71
N SER A 315 -4.86 4.97 -5.02
CA SER A 315 -4.32 5.59 -6.23
C SER A 315 -3.15 6.49 -5.83
N GLU A 316 -1.94 6.08 -6.17
CA GLU A 316 -0.72 6.75 -5.69
C GLU A 316 -0.21 7.83 -6.64
N LYS A 317 -0.61 7.78 -7.90
CA LYS A 317 -0.17 8.71 -8.92
C LYS A 317 -1.35 9.33 -9.66
N SER A 318 -1.20 10.58 -10.06
CA SER A 318 -2.15 11.21 -10.98
C SER A 318 -2.18 10.42 -12.31
N PRO A 319 -3.36 10.26 -12.93
CA PRO A 319 -3.44 9.77 -14.31
C PRO A 319 -2.55 10.52 -15.30
N ALA A 320 -2.26 11.80 -15.02
CA ALA A 320 -1.32 12.61 -15.81
C ALA A 320 0.15 12.13 -15.68
N ALA A 321 0.52 11.52 -14.55
CA ALA A 321 1.86 10.96 -14.37
C ALA A 321 2.10 9.70 -15.22
N ALA A 322 1.03 9.04 -15.67
CA ALA A 322 1.05 7.90 -16.59
C ALA A 322 0.31 8.23 -17.89
N ALA A 323 0.45 9.47 -18.38
CA ALA A 323 -0.37 10.03 -19.44
C ALA A 323 -0.36 9.21 -20.74
N GLU A 324 0.79 8.64 -21.13
CA GLU A 324 0.90 7.79 -22.33
C GLU A 324 0.07 6.51 -22.19
N ILE A 325 0.13 5.88 -21.02
CA ILE A 325 -0.62 4.65 -20.73
C ILE A 325 -2.12 4.95 -20.69
N VAL A 326 -2.51 5.97 -19.92
CA VAL A 326 -3.93 6.32 -19.72
C VAL A 326 -4.56 6.83 -21.01
N SER A 327 -3.88 7.71 -21.75
CA SER A 327 -4.39 8.20 -23.05
C SER A 327 -4.51 7.08 -24.07
N GLY A 328 -3.53 6.18 -24.15
CA GLY A 328 -3.59 4.99 -25.01
C GLY A 328 -4.77 4.09 -24.66
N ALA A 329 -5.01 3.82 -23.37
CA ALA A 329 -6.17 3.05 -22.93
C ALA A 329 -7.51 3.71 -23.29
N LEU A 330 -7.58 5.03 -23.28
CA LEU A 330 -8.78 5.81 -23.61
C LEU A 330 -8.96 6.04 -25.12
N GLY A 331 -7.93 5.78 -25.94
CA GLY A 331 -7.93 6.14 -27.36
C GLY A 331 -7.83 7.64 -27.59
N LEU A 332 -7.14 8.36 -26.72
CA LEU A 332 -6.96 9.81 -26.75
C LEU A 332 -5.49 10.17 -27.02
N SER A 333 -5.24 11.40 -27.45
CA SER A 333 -3.89 11.96 -27.38
C SER A 333 -3.55 12.37 -25.94
N VAL A 334 -2.27 12.40 -25.58
CA VAL A 334 -1.79 12.89 -24.27
C VAL A 334 -2.29 14.31 -23.99
N LYS A 335 -2.28 15.19 -25.02
CA LYS A 335 -2.81 16.56 -24.92
C LYS A 335 -4.28 16.57 -24.54
N ALA A 336 -5.11 15.76 -25.21
CA ALA A 336 -6.54 15.69 -24.92
C ALA A 336 -6.82 15.16 -23.49
N LEU A 337 -6.05 14.18 -23.03
CA LEU A 337 -6.14 13.71 -21.65
C LEU A 337 -5.77 14.84 -20.66
N THR A 338 -4.68 15.57 -20.89
CA THR A 338 -4.25 16.66 -20.01
C THR A 338 -5.34 17.73 -19.90
N GLU A 339 -5.94 18.13 -21.03
CA GLU A 339 -7.05 19.10 -21.05
C GLU A 339 -8.29 18.60 -20.28
N LEU A 340 -8.58 17.30 -20.34
CA LEU A 340 -9.69 16.69 -19.58
C LEU A 340 -9.41 16.68 -18.08
N LEU A 341 -8.19 16.39 -17.67
CA LEU A 341 -7.79 16.35 -16.25
C LEU A 341 -7.74 17.74 -15.62
N GLN A 342 -7.41 18.79 -16.37
CA GLN A 342 -7.40 20.19 -15.90
C GLN A 342 -8.81 20.76 -15.65
N LYS A 343 -9.84 20.18 -16.25
CA LYS A 343 -11.24 20.61 -16.07
C LYS A 343 -11.92 19.99 -14.84
N ARG A 344 -11.22 19.15 -14.09
CA ARG A 344 -11.66 18.48 -12.86
C ARG A 344 -11.19 19.18 -11.59
#